data_b3b882dd26ff6b224963c7ee0e48f385
#
_entry.id   b3b882dd26ff6b224963c7ee0e48f385
#
_cell.length_a   1.000
_cell.length_b   1.000
_cell.length_c   1.000
_cell.angle_alpha   90.00
_cell.angle_beta   90.00
_cell.angle_gamma   90.00
#
_symmetry.space_group_name_H-M   'P 1'
#
loop_
_entity.id
_entity.type
_entity.pdbx_description
1 polymer ?
#
loop_
_entity_poly.entity_id
_entity_poly.type
_entity_poly.pdbx_seq_one_letter_code
_entity_poly.pdbx_strand_id
1 'polypeptide(L)'
;MVKYIPLILTGVLLNAFAQILLKKGMLSIGYFEFQFQNFFPIIKKVTINSYILSGLASYVISVAIWLLVLARVEVSYAYPFLSVGYVVVTLIGYFIFQENLSWMRVVGVAVIIVGVLLLSRS
;
A
#
# COMPACT_ATOMS: atom_id res chain seq x y z
N MET A 1 -3.93 -5.63 22.95
CA MET A 1 -3.59 -5.18 21.58
C MET A 1 -4.65 -5.52 20.54
N VAL A 2 -5.43 -6.57 20.77
CA VAL A 2 -6.50 -6.97 19.83
C VAL A 2 -7.53 -5.86 19.60
N LYS A 3 -7.83 -5.07 20.63
CA LYS A 3 -8.81 -3.98 20.53
C LYS A 3 -8.41 -2.88 19.55
N TYR A 4 -7.13 -2.80 19.18
CA TYR A 4 -6.64 -1.81 18.24
C TYR A 4 -6.59 -2.31 16.80
N ILE A 5 -6.97 -3.57 16.53
CA ILE A 5 -6.98 -4.13 15.17
C ILE A 5 -7.81 -3.26 14.21
N PRO A 6 -9.02 -2.79 14.56
CA PRO A 6 -9.76 -1.91 13.65
C PRO A 6 -8.99 -0.65 13.26
N LEU A 7 -8.28 -0.03 14.19
CA LEU A 7 -7.47 1.15 13.91
C LEU A 7 -6.27 0.80 13.00
N ILE A 8 -5.61 -0.32 13.29
CA ILE A 8 -4.51 -0.82 12.46
C ILE A 8 -5.00 -1.05 11.03
N LEU A 9 -6.11 -1.74 10.86
CA LEU A 9 -6.66 -2.04 9.54
C LEU A 9 -7.09 -0.79 8.80
N THR A 10 -7.63 0.21 9.49
CA THR A 10 -7.99 1.49 8.88
C THR A 10 -6.75 2.13 8.25
N GLY A 11 -5.65 2.20 8.99
CA GLY A 11 -4.39 2.76 8.47
C GLY A 11 -3.83 1.94 7.32
N VAL A 12 -3.86 0.61 7.45
CA VAL A 12 -3.34 -0.31 6.43
C VAL A 12 -4.15 -0.20 5.13
N LEU A 13 -5.48 -0.19 5.23
CA LEU A 13 -6.34 -0.09 4.05
C LEU A 13 -6.21 1.28 3.37
N LEU A 14 -6.07 2.35 4.15
CA LEU A 14 -5.84 3.67 3.57
C LEU A 14 -4.47 3.75 2.87
N ASN A 15 -3.44 3.12 3.44
CA ASN A 15 -2.14 3.00 2.79
C ASN A 15 -2.26 2.22 1.47
N ALA A 16 -2.99 1.11 1.47
CA ALA A 16 -3.22 0.32 0.25
C ALA A 16 -3.94 1.14 -0.82
N PHE A 17 -4.97 1.90 -0.43
CA PHE A 17 -5.67 2.81 -1.32
C PHE A 17 -4.71 3.85 -1.92
N ALA A 18 -3.84 4.42 -1.09
CA ALA A 18 -2.83 5.36 -1.56
C ALA A 18 -1.92 4.73 -2.62
N GLN A 19 -1.48 3.48 -2.42
CA GLN A 19 -0.63 2.78 -3.37
C GLN A 19 -1.34 2.58 -4.72
N ILE A 20 -2.64 2.28 -4.71
CA ILE A 20 -3.42 2.14 -5.93
C ILE A 20 -3.47 3.47 -6.69
N LEU A 21 -3.70 4.57 -5.99
CA LEU A 21 -3.72 5.90 -6.61
C LEU A 21 -2.36 6.27 -7.19
N LEU A 22 -1.27 5.97 -6.47
CA LEU A 22 0.07 6.23 -6.96
C LEU A 22 0.38 5.43 -8.23
N LYS A 23 0.00 4.16 -8.25
CA LYS A 23 0.17 3.30 -9.43
C LYS A 23 -0.64 3.84 -10.61
N LYS A 24 -1.89 4.21 -10.37
CA LYS A 24 -2.75 4.76 -11.40
C LYS A 24 -2.19 6.07 -11.96
N GLY A 25 -1.64 6.91 -11.08
CA GLY A 25 -0.98 8.14 -11.49
C GLY A 25 0.23 7.89 -12.37
N MET A 26 1.08 6.94 -12.00
CA MET A 26 2.27 6.60 -12.80
C MET A 26 1.88 6.00 -14.15
N LEU A 27 0.83 5.18 -14.20
CA LEU A 27 0.32 4.65 -15.47
C LEU A 27 -0.20 5.76 -16.38
N SER A 28 -0.80 6.82 -15.81
CA SER A 28 -1.32 7.94 -16.60
C SER A 28 -0.20 8.80 -17.18
N ILE A 29 0.98 8.84 -16.52
CA ILE A 29 2.14 9.53 -17.05
C ILE A 29 2.72 8.79 -18.26
N GLY A 30 2.63 7.45 -18.24
CA GLY A 30 3.11 6.61 -19.33
C GLY A 30 4.57 6.20 -19.18
N TYR A 31 5.06 5.52 -20.21
CA TYR A 31 6.42 4.99 -20.21
C TYR A 31 7.45 6.11 -20.38
N PHE A 32 8.55 6.01 -19.66
CA PHE A 32 9.74 6.85 -19.84
C PHE A 32 10.98 6.05 -19.45
N GLU A 33 12.11 6.42 -20.06
CA GLU A 33 13.38 5.78 -19.73
C GLU A 33 14.02 6.46 -18.52
N PHE A 34 14.73 5.70 -17.70
CA PHE A 34 15.45 6.21 -16.53
C PHE A 34 16.75 6.88 -16.97
N GLN A 35 16.65 8.11 -17.45
CA GLN A 35 17.78 8.93 -17.88
C GLN A 35 17.72 10.28 -17.16
N PHE A 36 18.90 10.84 -16.91
CA PHE A 36 18.98 12.12 -16.21
C PHE A 36 18.21 13.22 -16.93
N GLN A 37 18.24 13.23 -18.26
CA GLN A 37 17.55 14.25 -19.06
C GLN A 37 16.02 14.16 -18.94
N ASN A 38 15.47 13.01 -18.50
CA ASN A 38 14.04 12.85 -18.28
C ASN A 38 13.62 13.21 -16.85
N PHE A 39 14.57 13.48 -15.96
CA PHE A 39 14.32 13.65 -14.54
C PHE A 39 13.40 14.85 -14.26
N PHE A 40 13.76 16.04 -14.76
CA PHE A 40 12.96 17.23 -14.50
C PHE A 40 11.58 17.20 -15.17
N PRO A 41 11.43 16.79 -16.44
CA PRO A 41 10.10 16.66 -17.04
C PRO A 41 9.20 15.68 -16.30
N ILE A 42 9.74 14.57 -15.83
CA ILE A 42 8.97 13.56 -15.10
C ILE A 42 8.55 14.09 -13.72
N ILE A 43 9.46 14.75 -12.99
CA ILE A 43 9.13 15.37 -11.71
C ILE A 43 7.97 16.37 -11.89
N LYS A 44 8.02 17.19 -12.93
CA LYS A 44 6.96 18.14 -13.20
C LYS A 44 5.61 17.43 -13.43
N LYS A 45 5.60 16.37 -14.23
CA LYS A 45 4.38 15.60 -14.47
C LYS A 45 3.85 14.94 -13.20
N VAL A 46 4.74 14.41 -12.36
CA VAL A 46 4.38 13.78 -11.09
C VAL A 46 3.75 14.80 -10.15
N THR A 47 4.33 16.00 -10.04
CA THR A 47 3.85 17.00 -9.08
C THR A 47 2.52 17.61 -9.45
N ILE A 48 2.08 17.52 -10.70
CA ILE A 48 0.79 18.05 -11.14
C ILE A 48 -0.25 16.95 -11.39
N ASN A 49 0.12 15.68 -11.22
CA ASN A 49 -0.78 14.56 -11.47
C ASN A 49 -1.77 14.43 -10.31
N SER A 50 -3.07 14.48 -10.61
CA SER A 50 -4.12 14.44 -9.58
C SER A 50 -4.16 13.10 -8.84
N TYR A 51 -3.93 11.98 -9.53
CA TYR A 51 -3.87 10.66 -8.88
C TYR A 51 -2.72 10.58 -7.89
N ILE A 52 -1.53 11.07 -8.29
CA ILE A 52 -0.36 11.05 -7.41
C ILE A 52 -0.57 11.97 -6.20
N LEU A 53 -1.10 13.17 -6.42
CA LEU A 53 -1.38 14.10 -5.32
C LEU A 53 -2.40 13.52 -4.34
N SER A 54 -3.48 12.91 -4.86
CA SER A 54 -4.48 12.24 -4.01
C SER A 54 -3.88 11.06 -3.27
N GLY A 55 -3.03 10.28 -3.95
CA GLY A 55 -2.33 9.15 -3.33
C GLY A 55 -1.40 9.58 -2.22
N LEU A 56 -0.62 10.64 -2.43
CA LEU A 56 0.27 11.18 -1.40
C LEU A 56 -0.52 11.73 -0.21
N ALA A 57 -1.64 12.42 -0.46
CA ALA A 57 -2.49 12.92 0.61
C ALA A 57 -3.06 11.76 1.44
N SER A 58 -3.55 10.70 0.79
CA SER A 58 -4.04 9.50 1.46
C SER A 58 -2.92 8.82 2.26
N TYR A 59 -1.71 8.78 1.71
CA TYR A 59 -0.56 8.21 2.37
C TYR A 59 -0.22 8.99 3.65
N VAL A 60 -0.20 10.32 3.59
CA VAL A 60 0.08 11.15 4.76
C VAL A 60 -0.97 10.91 5.86
N ILE A 61 -2.25 10.82 5.49
CA ILE A 61 -3.30 10.51 6.45
C ILE A 61 -3.08 9.12 7.06
N SER A 62 -2.69 8.14 6.25
CA SER A 62 -2.41 6.78 6.75
C SER A 62 -1.25 6.77 7.74
N VAL A 63 -0.22 7.59 7.51
CA VAL A 63 0.91 7.73 8.44
C VAL A 63 0.44 8.34 9.76
N ALA A 64 -0.44 9.35 9.72
CA ALA A 64 -1.00 9.93 10.93
C ALA A 64 -1.75 8.89 11.76
N ILE A 65 -2.58 8.06 11.10
CA ILE A 65 -3.28 6.95 11.77
C ILE A 65 -2.26 5.95 12.33
N TRP A 66 -1.22 5.64 11.57
CA TRP A 66 -0.17 4.72 12.00
C TRP A 66 0.54 5.22 13.26
N LEU A 67 0.79 6.53 13.35
CA LEU A 67 1.39 7.10 14.56
C LEU A 67 0.48 6.88 15.77
N LEU A 68 -0.84 7.01 15.60
CA LEU A 68 -1.79 6.71 16.67
C LEU A 68 -1.72 5.24 17.08
N VAL A 69 -1.57 4.34 16.12
CA VAL A 69 -1.39 2.91 16.39
C VAL A 69 -0.12 2.68 17.20
N LEU A 70 0.99 3.26 16.77
CA LEU A 70 2.28 3.08 17.44
C LEU A 70 2.29 3.64 18.85
N ALA A 71 1.42 4.61 19.15
CA ALA A 71 1.28 5.15 20.51
C ALA A 71 0.72 4.11 21.48
N ARG A 72 0.03 3.08 21.00
CA ARG A 72 -0.68 2.12 21.85
C ARG A 72 -0.25 0.67 21.63
N VAL A 73 0.36 0.36 20.50
CA VAL A 73 0.62 -1.02 20.07
C VAL A 73 2.10 -1.21 19.78
N GLU A 74 2.62 -2.38 20.11
CA GLU A 74 4.00 -2.72 19.78
C GLU A 74 4.21 -2.78 18.27
N VAL A 75 5.36 -2.28 17.81
CA VAL A 75 5.71 -2.29 16.38
C VAL A 75 5.70 -3.71 15.83
N SER A 76 6.24 -4.66 16.59
CA SER A 76 6.33 -6.06 16.15
C SER A 76 4.94 -6.71 16.00
N TYR A 77 3.93 -6.20 16.71
CA TYR A 77 2.56 -6.66 16.54
C TYR A 77 1.88 -5.96 15.35
N ALA A 78 2.05 -4.65 15.24
CA ALA A 78 1.32 -3.83 14.27
C ALA A 78 1.88 -3.96 12.86
N TYR A 79 3.20 -3.97 12.71
CA TYR A 79 3.85 -3.91 11.40
C TYR A 79 3.47 -5.05 10.46
N PRO A 80 3.37 -6.32 10.91
CA PRO A 80 2.97 -7.41 10.03
C PRO A 80 1.57 -7.24 9.42
N PHE A 81 0.70 -6.44 10.04
CA PHE A 81 -0.62 -6.14 9.46
C PHE A 81 -0.54 -5.37 8.15
N LEU A 82 0.58 -4.72 7.84
CA LEU A 82 0.80 -4.11 6.52
C LEU A 82 0.69 -5.16 5.41
N SER A 83 0.92 -6.42 5.70
CA SER A 83 0.75 -7.52 4.75
C SER A 83 -0.70 -7.69 4.31
N VAL A 84 -1.67 -7.29 5.13
CA VAL A 84 -3.08 -7.27 4.72
C VAL A 84 -3.27 -6.29 3.57
N GLY A 85 -2.61 -5.13 3.64
CA GLY A 85 -2.59 -4.17 2.54
C GLY A 85 -1.98 -4.76 1.27
N TYR A 86 -0.91 -5.56 1.42
CA TYR A 86 -0.33 -6.28 0.28
C TYR A 86 -1.35 -7.21 -0.39
N VAL A 87 -2.11 -7.97 0.41
CA VAL A 87 -3.14 -8.86 -0.12
C VAL A 87 -4.17 -8.05 -0.92
N VAL A 88 -4.65 -6.95 -0.36
CA VAL A 88 -5.64 -6.08 -1.02
C VAL A 88 -5.07 -5.53 -2.32
N VAL A 89 -3.85 -5.02 -2.29
CA VAL A 89 -3.19 -4.46 -3.49
C VAL A 89 -3.00 -5.53 -4.56
N THR A 90 -2.66 -6.76 -4.16
CA THR A 90 -2.48 -7.87 -5.10
C THR A 90 -3.79 -8.19 -5.82
N LEU A 91 -4.91 -8.25 -5.08
CA LEU A 91 -6.22 -8.51 -5.67
C LEU A 91 -6.66 -7.38 -6.61
N ILE A 92 -6.47 -6.13 -6.18
CA ILE A 92 -6.83 -4.97 -7.01
C ILE A 92 -5.93 -4.89 -8.24
N GLY A 93 -4.64 -5.17 -8.09
CA GLY A 93 -3.70 -5.20 -9.21
C GLY A 93 -4.13 -6.19 -10.28
N TYR A 94 -4.56 -7.38 -9.85
CA TYR A 94 -5.06 -8.40 -10.77
C TYR A 94 -6.35 -7.94 -11.49
N PHE A 95 -7.34 -7.44 -10.74
CA PHE A 95 -8.65 -7.13 -11.33
C PHE A 95 -8.67 -5.81 -12.09
N ILE A 96 -7.99 -4.78 -11.61
CA ILE A 96 -8.05 -3.43 -12.21
C ILE A 96 -6.89 -3.17 -13.16
N PHE A 97 -5.68 -3.48 -12.74
CA PHE A 97 -4.48 -3.21 -13.56
C PHE A 97 -4.09 -4.40 -14.43
N GLN A 98 -4.82 -5.51 -14.33
CA GLN A 98 -4.57 -6.72 -15.10
C GLN A 98 -3.14 -7.25 -14.93
N GLU A 99 -2.61 -7.08 -13.71
CA GLU A 99 -1.30 -7.62 -13.36
C GLU A 99 -1.36 -9.14 -13.26
N ASN A 100 -0.23 -9.79 -13.52
CA ASN A 100 -0.16 -11.25 -13.48
C ASN A 100 -0.30 -11.77 -12.06
N LEU A 101 -1.21 -12.72 -11.85
CA LEU A 101 -1.38 -13.42 -10.59
C LEU A 101 -0.90 -14.85 -10.77
N SER A 102 0.42 -15.06 -10.62
CA SER A 102 1.03 -16.37 -10.77
C SER A 102 0.64 -17.28 -9.60
N TRP A 103 0.80 -18.60 -9.83
CA TRP A 103 0.58 -19.59 -8.77
C TRP A 103 1.45 -19.30 -7.54
N MET A 104 2.70 -18.91 -7.74
CA MET A 104 3.60 -18.58 -6.64
C MET A 104 3.10 -17.38 -5.83
N ARG A 105 2.53 -16.36 -6.49
CA ARG A 105 1.92 -15.24 -5.78
C ARG A 105 0.72 -15.67 -4.93
N VAL A 106 -0.11 -16.54 -5.48
CA VAL A 106 -1.28 -17.06 -4.75
C VAL A 106 -0.83 -17.80 -3.49
N VAL A 107 0.18 -18.66 -3.61
CA VAL A 107 0.73 -19.40 -2.48
C VAL A 107 1.32 -18.43 -1.45
N GLY A 108 2.09 -17.44 -1.90
CA GLY A 108 2.70 -16.44 -1.02
C GLY A 108 1.66 -15.64 -0.26
N VAL A 109 0.59 -15.21 -0.92
CA VAL A 109 -0.52 -14.49 -0.29
C VAL A 109 -1.18 -15.37 0.78
N ALA A 110 -1.42 -16.65 0.49
CA ALA A 110 -2.00 -17.58 1.45
C ALA A 110 -1.13 -17.72 2.71
N VAL A 111 0.17 -17.83 2.54
CA VAL A 111 1.13 -17.93 3.65
C VAL A 111 1.13 -16.64 4.49
N ILE A 112 1.08 -15.48 3.83
CA ILE A 112 0.99 -14.18 4.52
C ILE A 112 -0.26 -14.12 5.39
N ILE A 113 -1.41 -14.53 4.85
CA ILE A 113 -2.67 -14.51 5.60
C ILE A 113 -2.57 -15.38 6.84
N VAL A 114 -2.02 -16.58 6.71
CA VAL A 114 -1.83 -17.49 7.85
C VAL A 114 -0.93 -16.84 8.90
N GLY A 115 0.19 -16.24 8.47
CA GLY A 115 1.12 -15.58 9.39
C GLY A 115 0.48 -14.42 10.15
N VAL A 116 -0.32 -13.59 9.48
CA VAL A 116 -1.02 -12.47 10.13
C VAL A 116 -2.05 -12.98 11.13
N LEU A 117 -2.78 -14.05 10.80
CA LEU A 117 -3.77 -14.63 11.72
C LEU A 117 -3.10 -15.13 12.99
N LEU A 118 -1.94 -15.79 12.87
CA LEU A 118 -1.18 -16.24 14.03
C LEU A 118 -0.72 -15.07 14.89
N LEU A 119 -0.17 -14.04 14.27
CA LEU A 119 0.31 -12.85 14.98
C LEU A 119 -0.82 -12.11 15.69
N SER A 120 -1.99 -12.05 15.09
CA SER A 120 -3.14 -11.34 15.69
C SER A 120 -3.56 -11.91 17.03
N ARG A 121 -3.23 -13.18 17.27
CA ARG A 121 -3.55 -13.89 18.51
C ARG A 121 -2.41 -13.89 19.53
N SER A 122 -1.26 -13.37 19.15
CA SER A 122 -0.09 -13.38 20.07
C SER A 122 -0.15 -12.23 21.14
#